data_317282dcbcf3cca91324c3a3d8c279aa
#
_entry.id   317282dcbcf3cca91324c3a3d8c279aa
#
_cell.length_a   1.000
_cell.length_b   1.000
_cell.length_c   1.000
_cell.angle_alpha   90.00
_cell.angle_beta   90.00
_cell.angle_gamma   90.00
#
_symmetry.space_group_name_H-M   'P 1'
#
loop_
_entity.id
_entity.type
_entity.pdbx_description
1 polymer ?
#
loop_
_entity_poly.entity_id
_entity_poly.type
_entity_poly.pdbx_seq_one_letter_code
_entity_poly.pdbx_strand_id
1 'polypeptide(L)'
;LFRSSAASDVYKRQVPTIATMVPRAAFTSVTKRLKSVINVPVITSNRINMPDVAETVLANGDADLVSMARPFLADGKIFEKIKEGREDEINTCIACNQACLDHAFDKKEISCLVNPRACNETNLNYLPTTNKKTIAVIGAGPAGLAFSEIAASRGHNVELFEASDQIGGQFNLAKQIPGKEEFHETIRYFSTMLKKNGVKVHLNKKVQPIDLMNKKYDEIIVSTGVYPRSLDIPGSD
;
A
#
# COMPACT_ATOMS: atom_id res chain seq x y z
N LEU A 1 30.67 -23.26 -10.47
CA LEU A 1 29.21 -23.10 -10.27
C LEU A 1 28.99 -22.11 -9.16
N PHE A 2 28.83 -20.86 -9.54
CA PHE A 2 28.30 -19.85 -8.62
C PHE A 2 26.80 -20.11 -8.44
N ARG A 3 26.45 -20.93 -7.47
CA ARG A 3 25.09 -20.86 -6.92
C ARG A 3 25.02 -19.56 -6.14
N SER A 4 24.25 -18.59 -6.60
CA SER A 4 24.02 -17.42 -5.80
C SER A 4 23.48 -17.85 -4.45
N SER A 5 23.95 -17.28 -3.36
CA SER A 5 23.44 -17.53 -2.02
C SER A 5 21.91 -17.33 -1.95
N ALA A 6 21.38 -16.40 -2.73
CA ALA A 6 19.95 -16.20 -2.90
C ALA A 6 19.22 -17.42 -3.46
N ALA A 7 19.79 -18.15 -4.43
CA ALA A 7 19.16 -19.36 -4.96
C ALA A 7 19.22 -20.55 -3.99
N SER A 8 20.23 -20.61 -3.13
CA SER A 8 20.34 -21.64 -2.09
C SER A 8 19.38 -21.35 -0.91
N ASP A 9 19.15 -20.10 -0.57
CA ASP A 9 18.17 -19.68 0.43
C ASP A 9 16.73 -19.95 -0.03
N VAL A 10 16.44 -19.77 -1.31
CA VAL A 10 15.11 -19.99 -1.87
C VAL A 10 14.67 -21.46 -1.80
N TYR A 11 15.60 -22.43 -1.80
CA TYR A 11 15.21 -23.84 -1.95
C TYR A 11 15.55 -24.77 -0.77
N LYS A 12 16.32 -24.37 0.22
CA LYS A 12 16.78 -25.31 1.26
C LYS A 12 16.58 -24.91 2.71
N ARG A 13 16.47 -23.62 3.05
CA ARG A 13 16.25 -23.13 4.43
C ARG A 13 15.60 -21.77 4.39
N GLN A 14 14.39 -21.70 3.87
CA GLN A 14 13.68 -20.44 3.86
C GLN A 14 13.21 -20.06 5.26
N VAL A 15 13.52 -18.84 5.64
CA VAL A 15 12.65 -18.12 6.54
C VAL A 15 11.29 -18.02 5.84
N PRO A 16 10.19 -18.45 6.49
CA PRO A 16 8.85 -18.37 5.90
C PRO A 16 8.58 -16.99 5.34
N THR A 17 7.80 -16.92 4.29
CA THR A 17 7.38 -15.67 3.65
C THR A 17 7.01 -14.64 4.70
N ILE A 18 7.76 -13.56 4.76
CA ILE A 18 7.66 -12.58 5.84
C ILE A 18 6.43 -11.74 5.65
N ALA A 19 5.43 -12.00 6.47
CA ALA A 19 4.16 -11.30 6.50
C ALA A 19 4.22 -10.03 7.36
N THR A 20 3.13 -9.27 7.33
CA THR A 20 2.98 -7.98 8.03
C THR A 20 3.24 -8.05 9.54
N MET A 21 2.98 -9.22 10.18
CA MET A 21 3.21 -9.42 11.62
C MET A 21 4.70 -9.50 12.01
N VAL A 22 5.61 -9.65 11.04
CA VAL A 22 7.05 -9.63 11.31
C VAL A 22 7.52 -8.18 11.40
N PRO A 23 8.21 -7.75 12.46
CA PRO A 23 8.68 -6.38 12.61
C PRO A 23 9.52 -5.89 11.43
N ARG A 24 9.54 -4.58 11.22
CA ARG A 24 10.44 -3.96 10.23
C ARG A 24 11.89 -4.26 10.59
N ALA A 25 12.72 -4.49 9.58
CA ALA A 25 14.15 -4.80 9.72
C ALA A 25 14.48 -6.00 10.63
N ALA A 26 13.57 -6.97 10.77
CA ALA A 26 13.69 -8.09 11.73
C ALA A 26 14.97 -8.93 11.59
N PHE A 27 15.63 -8.92 10.43
CA PHE A 27 16.80 -9.77 10.16
C PHE A 27 18.14 -9.02 10.19
N THR A 28 18.14 -7.75 10.53
CA THR A 28 19.39 -6.94 10.57
C THR A 28 20.37 -7.41 11.63
N SER A 29 19.90 -8.05 12.70
CA SER A 29 20.77 -8.69 13.70
C SER A 29 21.65 -9.79 13.11
N VAL A 30 21.15 -10.52 12.10
CA VAL A 30 21.91 -11.55 11.40
C VAL A 30 23.00 -10.92 10.53
N THR A 31 22.68 -9.89 9.76
CA THR A 31 23.65 -9.17 8.92
C THR A 31 24.69 -8.46 9.76
N LYS A 32 24.32 -7.87 10.89
CA LYS A 32 25.26 -7.29 11.86
C LYS A 32 26.29 -8.30 12.35
N ARG A 33 25.82 -9.50 12.72
CA ARG A 33 26.72 -10.57 13.16
C ARG A 33 27.63 -11.07 12.03
N LEU A 34 27.13 -11.18 10.80
CA LEU A 34 27.96 -11.51 9.65
C LEU A 34 29.02 -10.43 9.41
N LYS A 35 28.64 -9.19 9.43
CA LYS A 35 29.56 -8.05 9.25
C LYS A 35 30.70 -8.01 10.26
N SER A 36 30.49 -8.54 11.46
CA SER A 36 31.56 -8.60 12.48
C SER A 36 32.63 -9.66 12.22
N VAL A 37 32.40 -10.59 11.28
CA VAL A 37 33.31 -11.74 11.03
C VAL A 37 33.79 -11.82 9.58
N ILE A 38 33.33 -10.94 8.69
CA ILE A 38 33.75 -10.90 7.27
C ILE A 38 34.18 -9.49 6.88
N ASN A 39 35.10 -9.39 5.90
CA ASN A 39 35.68 -8.14 5.43
C ASN A 39 35.14 -7.71 4.04
N VAL A 40 33.93 -8.13 3.70
CA VAL A 40 33.26 -7.71 2.46
C VAL A 40 31.97 -6.97 2.79
N PRO A 41 31.50 -6.07 1.94
CA PRO A 41 30.24 -5.36 2.16
C PRO A 41 29.06 -6.32 2.33
N VAL A 42 28.22 -6.04 3.33
CA VAL A 42 27.03 -6.85 3.66
C VAL A 42 25.77 -6.09 3.27
N ILE A 43 24.91 -6.77 2.52
CA ILE A 43 23.59 -6.24 2.13
C ILE A 43 22.52 -6.91 2.99
N THR A 44 21.70 -6.11 3.67
CA THR A 44 20.51 -6.60 4.37
C THR A 44 19.26 -6.43 3.54
N SER A 45 18.25 -7.23 3.81
CA SER A 45 16.94 -7.17 3.16
C SER A 45 15.83 -7.64 4.11
N ASN A 46 14.62 -7.64 3.62
CA ASN A 46 13.41 -8.06 4.32
C ASN A 46 12.85 -7.07 5.34
N ARG A 47 11.57 -6.79 5.19
CA ARG A 47 10.81 -5.87 6.06
C ARG A 47 11.43 -4.48 6.20
N ILE A 48 12.15 -4.03 5.18
CA ILE A 48 12.63 -2.65 5.04
C ILE A 48 11.79 -2.04 3.92
N ASN A 49 10.85 -1.19 4.27
CA ASN A 49 9.80 -0.70 3.36
C ASN A 49 9.61 0.83 3.39
N MET A 50 10.37 1.53 4.21
CA MET A 50 10.41 2.98 4.31
C MET A 50 11.84 3.48 4.49
N PRO A 51 12.15 4.73 4.10
CA PRO A 51 13.52 5.27 4.14
C PRO A 51 14.08 5.40 5.56
N ASP A 52 13.28 5.79 6.54
CA ASP A 52 13.68 5.90 7.95
C ASP A 52 14.20 4.58 8.51
N VAL A 53 13.57 3.47 8.11
CA VAL A 53 14.02 2.11 8.49
C VAL A 53 15.36 1.78 7.84
N ALA A 54 15.51 2.10 6.55
CA ALA A 54 16.75 1.86 5.83
C ALA A 54 17.92 2.68 6.43
N GLU A 55 17.70 3.97 6.65
CA GLU A 55 18.70 4.87 7.26
C GLU A 55 19.09 4.43 8.67
N THR A 56 18.11 4.00 9.48
CA THR A 56 18.39 3.48 10.83
C THR A 56 19.30 2.25 10.78
N VAL A 57 19.06 1.32 9.86
CA VAL A 57 19.88 0.12 9.68
C VAL A 57 21.33 0.47 9.31
N LEU A 58 21.50 1.43 8.39
CA LEU A 58 22.82 1.89 7.95
C LEU A 58 23.54 2.66 9.07
N ALA A 59 22.86 3.59 9.74
CA ALA A 59 23.41 4.39 10.84
C ALA A 59 23.87 3.52 12.02
N ASN A 60 23.14 2.45 12.32
CA ASN A 60 23.52 1.48 13.35
C ASN A 60 24.71 0.57 12.95
N GLY A 61 25.16 0.65 11.71
CA GLY A 61 26.20 -0.23 11.20
C GLY A 61 25.78 -1.69 11.08
N ASP A 62 24.49 -1.98 11.00
CA ASP A 62 23.95 -3.33 10.92
C ASP A 62 24.18 -3.99 9.53
N ALA A 63 24.36 -3.14 8.52
CA ALA A 63 24.72 -3.54 7.14
C ALA A 63 25.42 -2.36 6.43
N ASP A 64 26.04 -2.63 5.28
CA ASP A 64 26.66 -1.60 4.43
C ASP A 64 25.69 -1.08 3.38
N LEU A 65 24.74 -1.93 2.99
CA LEU A 65 23.73 -1.63 1.96
C LEU A 65 22.39 -2.25 2.35
N VAL A 66 21.31 -1.68 1.80
CA VAL A 66 19.95 -2.18 1.97
C VAL A 66 19.38 -2.60 0.61
N SER A 67 18.73 -3.76 0.55
CA SER A 67 18.03 -4.25 -0.63
C SER A 67 16.52 -4.33 -0.35
N MET A 68 15.73 -3.80 -1.28
CA MET A 68 14.27 -3.81 -1.21
C MET A 68 13.72 -4.43 -2.50
N ALA A 69 12.72 -5.31 -2.41
CA ALA A 69 12.03 -5.86 -3.57
C ALA A 69 10.54 -5.45 -3.59
N ARG A 70 9.75 -5.95 -2.65
CA ARG A 70 8.32 -5.64 -2.57
C ARG A 70 7.98 -4.15 -2.43
N PRO A 71 8.78 -3.31 -1.76
CA PRO A 71 8.56 -1.87 -1.76
C PRO A 71 8.52 -1.24 -3.15
N PHE A 72 9.34 -1.73 -4.09
CA PHE A 72 9.32 -1.27 -5.49
C PHE A 72 8.09 -1.73 -6.27
N LEU A 73 7.49 -2.88 -5.90
CA LEU A 73 6.18 -3.27 -6.45
C LEU A 73 5.08 -2.34 -5.94
N ALA A 74 5.13 -2.00 -4.66
CA ALA A 74 4.15 -1.10 -4.05
C ALA A 74 4.29 0.34 -4.59
N ASP A 75 5.52 0.81 -4.76
CA ASP A 75 5.83 2.14 -5.28
C ASP A 75 7.08 2.13 -6.16
N GLY A 76 6.89 2.10 -7.48
CA GLY A 76 8.01 2.13 -8.44
C GLY A 76 8.82 3.43 -8.43
N LYS A 77 8.32 4.49 -7.78
CA LYS A 77 8.96 5.80 -7.67
C LYS A 77 9.52 6.07 -6.27
N ILE A 78 9.68 5.04 -5.45
CA ILE A 78 10.11 5.18 -4.06
C ILE A 78 11.42 5.98 -3.94
N PHE A 79 12.42 5.72 -4.77
CA PHE A 79 13.69 6.45 -4.73
C PHE A 79 13.59 7.90 -5.19
N GLU A 80 12.78 8.20 -6.20
CA GLU A 80 12.51 9.57 -6.62
C GLU A 80 11.90 10.36 -5.46
N LYS A 81 10.90 9.77 -4.79
CA LYS A 81 10.21 10.39 -3.66
C LYS A 81 11.14 10.63 -2.47
N ILE A 82 11.98 9.65 -2.12
CA ILE A 82 12.98 9.78 -1.06
C ILE A 82 13.96 10.93 -1.40
N LYS A 83 14.50 10.95 -2.61
CA LYS A 83 15.46 11.95 -3.05
C LYS A 83 14.89 13.37 -3.03
N GLU A 84 13.59 13.50 -3.23
CA GLU A 84 12.88 14.78 -3.26
C GLU A 84 12.23 15.16 -1.91
N GLY A 85 12.44 14.38 -0.85
CA GLY A 85 11.88 14.63 0.49
C GLY A 85 10.36 14.47 0.54
N ARG A 86 9.81 13.55 -0.27
CA ARG A 86 8.36 13.25 -0.41
C ARG A 86 8.00 11.88 0.14
N GLU A 87 8.55 11.53 1.29
CA GLU A 87 8.35 10.21 1.91
C GLU A 87 6.88 9.97 2.30
N ASP A 88 6.15 11.03 2.61
CA ASP A 88 4.72 10.99 2.91
C ASP A 88 3.86 10.57 1.70
N GLU A 89 4.40 10.65 0.49
CA GLU A 89 3.76 10.20 -0.75
C GLU A 89 4.10 8.74 -1.11
N ILE A 90 4.93 8.05 -0.35
CA ILE A 90 5.29 6.66 -0.63
C ILE A 90 4.08 5.74 -0.37
N ASN A 91 3.71 4.95 -1.38
CA ASN A 91 2.75 3.85 -1.22
C ASN A 91 3.47 2.66 -0.58
N THR A 92 3.40 2.57 0.73
CA THR A 92 4.19 1.62 1.50
C THR A 92 3.75 0.17 1.28
N CYS A 93 4.71 -0.73 1.07
CA CYS A 93 4.43 -2.16 1.05
C CYS A 93 3.95 -2.64 2.42
N ILE A 94 2.71 -3.10 2.51
CA ILE A 94 2.07 -3.60 3.74
C ILE A 94 2.38 -5.07 4.06
N ALA A 95 3.29 -5.69 3.33
CA ALA A 95 3.72 -7.08 3.50
C ALA A 95 2.57 -8.11 3.54
N CYS A 96 1.49 -7.86 2.80
CA CYS A 96 0.33 -8.77 2.70
C CYS A 96 0.60 -10.04 1.89
N ASN A 97 1.60 -10.03 1.00
CA ASN A 97 2.03 -11.12 0.11
C ASN A 97 1.01 -11.56 -0.95
N GLN A 98 -0.23 -11.09 -0.92
CA GLN A 98 -1.39 -11.64 -1.64
C GLN A 98 -1.25 -11.61 -3.18
N ALA A 99 -0.90 -10.46 -3.78
CA ALA A 99 -0.81 -10.35 -5.23
C ALA A 99 0.63 -10.45 -5.77
N CYS A 100 1.61 -10.59 -4.91
CA CYS A 100 3.00 -10.77 -5.30
C CYS A 100 3.48 -12.20 -5.03
N LEU A 101 3.77 -12.57 -3.78
CA LEU A 101 4.36 -13.88 -3.47
C LEU A 101 3.38 -15.02 -3.66
N ASP A 102 2.11 -14.89 -3.24
CA ASP A 102 1.11 -15.94 -3.44
C ASP A 102 0.88 -16.19 -4.93
N HIS A 103 0.78 -15.12 -5.74
CA HIS A 103 0.71 -15.26 -7.20
C HIS A 103 1.95 -15.93 -7.78
N ALA A 104 3.16 -15.55 -7.33
CA ALA A 104 4.41 -16.16 -7.81
C ALA A 104 4.47 -17.66 -7.51
N PHE A 105 4.07 -18.07 -6.31
CA PHE A 105 4.05 -19.49 -5.93
C PHE A 105 2.98 -20.28 -6.67
N ASP A 106 1.85 -19.66 -7.00
CA ASP A 106 0.78 -20.23 -7.83
C ASP A 106 1.07 -20.15 -9.33
N LYS A 107 2.26 -19.65 -9.75
CA LYS A 107 2.64 -19.44 -11.15
C LYS A 107 1.66 -18.51 -11.90
N LYS A 108 1.05 -17.58 -11.19
CA LYS A 108 0.20 -16.51 -11.73
C LYS A 108 1.02 -15.27 -12.03
N GLU A 109 0.48 -14.38 -12.84
CA GLU A 109 1.07 -13.06 -13.07
C GLU A 109 1.15 -12.27 -11.76
N ILE A 110 2.34 -11.72 -11.49
CA ILE A 110 2.61 -10.95 -10.27
C ILE A 110 2.01 -9.56 -10.41
N SER A 111 1.47 -9.06 -9.29
CA SER A 111 1.05 -7.67 -9.14
C SER A 111 1.23 -7.23 -7.68
N CYS A 112 0.63 -6.13 -7.26
CA CYS A 112 0.64 -5.67 -5.89
C CYS A 112 -0.75 -5.25 -5.43
N LEU A 113 -1.17 -5.67 -4.23
CA LEU A 113 -2.49 -5.35 -3.68
C LEU A 113 -2.71 -3.84 -3.53
N VAL A 114 -1.69 -3.10 -3.13
CA VAL A 114 -1.77 -1.64 -2.95
C VAL A 114 -1.38 -0.85 -4.20
N ASN A 115 -0.88 -1.51 -5.25
CA ASN A 115 -0.51 -0.90 -6.52
C ASN A 115 -0.87 -1.80 -7.70
N PRO A 116 -2.08 -1.71 -8.24
CA PRO A 116 -2.51 -2.55 -9.37
C PRO A 116 -1.70 -2.32 -10.66
N ARG A 117 -0.94 -1.21 -10.75
CA ARG A 117 -0.02 -0.97 -11.87
C ARG A 117 1.23 -1.86 -11.83
N ALA A 118 1.61 -2.39 -10.68
CA ALA A 118 2.80 -3.24 -10.57
C ALA A 118 2.72 -4.41 -11.57
N CYS A 119 3.71 -4.52 -12.42
CA CYS A 119 3.80 -5.46 -13.56
C CYS A 119 2.74 -5.24 -14.67
N ASN A 120 1.98 -4.14 -14.62
CA ASN A 120 0.99 -3.74 -15.61
C ASN A 120 1.21 -2.30 -16.13
N GLU A 121 2.43 -1.78 -16.03
CA GLU A 121 2.76 -0.39 -16.32
C GLU A 121 2.53 -0.01 -17.80
N THR A 122 2.60 -0.97 -18.71
CA THR A 122 2.34 -0.77 -20.13
C THR A 122 0.85 -0.71 -20.45
N ASN A 123 0.00 -1.35 -19.65
CA ASN A 123 -1.44 -1.46 -19.88
C ASN A 123 -2.24 -0.44 -19.06
N LEU A 124 -1.84 -0.22 -17.80
CA LEU A 124 -2.51 0.69 -16.88
C LEU A 124 -1.80 2.05 -16.86
N ASN A 125 -1.97 2.82 -17.93
CA ASN A 125 -1.39 4.16 -18.04
C ASN A 125 -2.40 5.22 -17.58
N TYR A 126 -2.09 5.89 -16.46
CA TYR A 126 -2.92 6.96 -15.89
C TYR A 126 -2.59 8.31 -16.53
N LEU A 127 -2.84 8.42 -17.83
CA LEU A 127 -2.59 9.65 -18.58
C LEU A 127 -3.57 10.76 -18.17
N PRO A 128 -3.13 12.03 -18.18
CA PRO A 128 -4.01 13.16 -17.96
C PRO A 128 -5.19 13.13 -18.94
N THR A 129 -6.38 13.50 -18.45
CA THR A 129 -7.56 13.58 -19.30
C THR A 129 -7.64 14.91 -20.05
N THR A 130 -8.11 14.87 -21.29
CA THR A 130 -8.49 16.06 -22.06
C THR A 130 -9.96 16.47 -21.82
N ASN A 131 -10.77 15.54 -21.31
CA ASN A 131 -12.18 15.77 -21.00
C ASN A 131 -12.40 15.69 -19.47
N LYS A 132 -12.27 16.82 -18.79
CA LYS A 132 -12.46 16.90 -17.35
C LYS A 132 -13.91 16.68 -16.97
N LYS A 133 -14.13 15.84 -15.99
CA LYS A 133 -15.45 15.56 -15.40
C LYS A 133 -15.51 15.95 -13.93
N THR A 134 -16.69 16.26 -13.45
CA THR A 134 -16.99 16.41 -12.02
C THR A 134 -17.60 15.12 -11.54
N ILE A 135 -16.93 14.44 -10.61
CA ILE A 135 -17.24 13.08 -10.21
C ILE A 135 -17.57 13.04 -8.72
N ALA A 136 -18.71 12.44 -8.38
CA ALA A 136 -19.04 12.10 -7.00
C ALA A 136 -18.63 10.66 -6.72
N VAL A 137 -17.89 10.42 -5.64
CA VAL A 137 -17.53 9.09 -5.14
C VAL A 137 -18.18 8.87 -3.79
N ILE A 138 -18.96 7.80 -3.65
CA ILE A 138 -19.74 7.51 -2.45
C ILE A 138 -19.11 6.31 -1.72
N GLY A 139 -18.50 6.57 -0.56
CA GLY A 139 -17.77 5.63 0.25
C GLY A 139 -16.25 5.78 0.11
N ALA A 140 -15.58 6.07 1.23
CA ALA A 140 -14.13 6.24 1.33
C ALA A 140 -13.43 4.98 1.86
N GLY A 141 -13.93 3.81 1.52
CA GLY A 141 -13.21 2.54 1.64
C GLY A 141 -12.10 2.42 0.58
N PRO A 142 -11.29 1.33 0.58
CA PRO A 142 -10.17 1.17 -0.34
C PRO A 142 -10.50 1.40 -1.81
N ALA A 143 -11.67 0.96 -2.28
CA ALA A 143 -12.11 1.16 -3.66
C ALA A 143 -12.35 2.63 -4.00
N GLY A 144 -13.10 3.35 -3.15
CA GLY A 144 -13.36 4.77 -3.36
C GLY A 144 -12.12 5.63 -3.23
N LEU A 145 -11.23 5.30 -2.31
CA LEU A 145 -9.94 5.98 -2.14
C LEU A 145 -9.06 5.84 -3.38
N ALA A 146 -8.87 4.61 -3.86
CA ALA A 146 -8.06 4.34 -5.05
C ALA A 146 -8.63 5.00 -6.30
N PHE A 147 -9.96 4.90 -6.49
CA PHE A 147 -10.61 5.58 -7.62
C PHE A 147 -10.42 7.11 -7.54
N SER A 148 -10.68 7.71 -6.38
CA SER A 148 -10.60 9.16 -6.18
C SER A 148 -9.20 9.70 -6.43
N GLU A 149 -8.17 9.00 -5.91
CA GLU A 149 -6.77 9.34 -6.11
C GLU A 149 -6.42 9.34 -7.60
N ILE A 150 -6.71 8.25 -8.31
CA ILE A 150 -6.38 8.10 -9.73
C ILE A 150 -7.20 9.07 -10.61
N ALA A 151 -8.50 9.22 -10.36
CA ALA A 151 -9.32 10.14 -11.14
C ALA A 151 -8.84 11.59 -11.00
N ALA A 152 -8.54 12.02 -9.77
CA ALA A 152 -8.03 13.36 -9.50
C ALA A 152 -6.63 13.58 -10.09
N SER A 153 -5.72 12.61 -9.98
CA SER A 153 -4.38 12.68 -10.58
C SER A 153 -4.41 12.79 -12.11
N ARG A 154 -5.45 12.26 -12.74
CA ARG A 154 -5.71 12.40 -14.18
C ARG A 154 -6.34 13.73 -14.56
N GLY A 155 -6.74 14.57 -13.60
CA GLY A 155 -7.25 15.91 -13.80
C GLY A 155 -8.77 16.06 -13.71
N HIS A 156 -9.52 15.06 -13.26
CA HIS A 156 -10.95 15.19 -12.95
C HIS A 156 -11.16 15.95 -11.64
N ASN A 157 -12.33 16.60 -11.50
CA ASN A 157 -12.77 17.21 -10.25
C ASN A 157 -13.49 16.12 -9.43
N VAL A 158 -12.95 15.73 -8.28
CA VAL A 158 -13.51 14.63 -7.48
C VAL A 158 -14.00 15.14 -6.13
N GLU A 159 -15.24 14.79 -5.79
CA GLU A 159 -15.81 14.92 -4.46
C GLU A 159 -16.05 13.53 -3.87
N LEU A 160 -15.42 13.24 -2.74
CA LEU A 160 -15.51 11.95 -2.04
C LEU A 160 -16.36 12.11 -0.78
N PHE A 161 -17.40 11.30 -0.66
CA PHE A 161 -18.33 11.32 0.46
C PHE A 161 -18.18 10.07 1.32
N GLU A 162 -18.11 10.27 2.63
CA GLU A 162 -17.98 9.19 3.61
C GLU A 162 -18.98 9.43 4.77
N ALA A 163 -19.70 8.37 5.13
CA ALA A 163 -20.68 8.43 6.20
C ALA A 163 -20.04 8.50 7.59
N SER A 164 -18.83 7.92 7.76
CA SER A 164 -18.08 7.96 8.99
C SER A 164 -17.23 9.23 9.14
N ASP A 165 -16.61 9.39 10.29
CA ASP A 165 -15.74 10.51 10.64
C ASP A 165 -14.32 10.39 10.08
N GLN A 166 -13.99 9.27 9.40
CA GLN A 166 -12.66 9.01 8.85
C GLN A 166 -12.72 8.20 7.55
N ILE A 167 -11.71 8.38 6.71
CA ILE A 167 -11.49 7.55 5.52
C ILE A 167 -10.98 6.16 5.90
N GLY A 168 -11.12 5.18 4.99
CA GLY A 168 -10.54 3.83 5.12
C GLY A 168 -11.58 2.71 5.17
N GLY A 169 -12.84 2.99 5.52
CA GLY A 169 -13.89 1.99 5.59
C GLY A 169 -13.49 0.80 6.46
N GLN A 170 -13.70 -0.44 5.99
CA GLN A 170 -13.35 -1.67 6.73
C GLN A 170 -11.84 -1.84 6.96
N PHE A 171 -10.98 -1.13 6.24
CA PHE A 171 -9.54 -1.15 6.47
C PHE A 171 -9.18 -0.57 7.86
N ASN A 172 -10.03 0.30 8.39
CA ASN A 172 -9.90 0.81 9.77
C ASN A 172 -10.08 -0.27 10.83
N LEU A 173 -10.86 -1.31 10.55
CA LEU A 173 -10.98 -2.48 11.43
C LEU A 173 -9.77 -3.40 11.26
N ALA A 174 -9.36 -3.65 10.00
CA ALA A 174 -8.24 -4.52 9.70
C ALA A 174 -6.92 -4.03 10.33
N LYS A 175 -6.66 -2.72 10.34
CA LYS A 175 -5.45 -2.13 10.92
C LYS A 175 -5.36 -2.24 12.45
N GLN A 176 -6.47 -2.55 13.15
CA GLN A 176 -6.49 -2.75 14.60
C GLN A 176 -6.08 -4.17 15.02
N ILE A 177 -6.00 -5.10 14.07
CA ILE A 177 -5.61 -6.48 14.34
C ILE A 177 -4.11 -6.50 14.68
N PRO A 178 -3.69 -7.06 15.84
CA PRO A 178 -2.28 -7.17 16.19
C PRO A 178 -1.44 -7.81 15.06
N GLY A 179 -0.32 -7.20 14.74
CA GLY A 179 0.56 -7.61 13.63
C GLY A 179 0.15 -7.06 12.25
N LYS A 180 -0.87 -6.19 12.17
CA LYS A 180 -1.27 -5.49 10.94
C LYS A 180 -1.07 -3.97 11.01
N GLU A 181 -0.14 -3.52 11.81
CA GLU A 181 0.17 -2.11 12.01
C GLU A 181 0.56 -1.42 10.70
N GLU A 182 1.17 -2.14 9.75
CA GLU A 182 1.49 -1.62 8.42
C GLU A 182 0.28 -1.10 7.64
N PHE A 183 -0.93 -1.54 7.99
CA PHE A 183 -2.15 -1.10 7.32
C PHE A 183 -2.49 0.37 7.60
N HIS A 184 -1.92 0.96 8.66
CA HIS A 184 -1.97 2.41 8.88
C HIS A 184 -1.32 3.19 7.73
N GLU A 185 -0.27 2.64 7.11
CA GLU A 185 0.43 3.27 6.01
C GLU A 185 -0.45 3.45 4.76
N THR A 186 -1.36 2.51 4.49
CA THR A 186 -2.31 2.66 3.38
C THR A 186 -3.23 3.86 3.59
N ILE A 187 -3.72 4.06 4.82
CA ILE A 187 -4.58 5.21 5.15
C ILE A 187 -3.79 6.52 5.09
N ARG A 188 -2.55 6.52 5.61
CA ARG A 188 -1.62 7.66 5.50
C ARG A 188 -1.42 8.06 4.04
N TYR A 189 -1.06 7.09 3.19
CA TYR A 189 -0.84 7.31 1.75
C TYR A 189 -2.05 7.96 1.09
N PHE A 190 -3.24 7.36 1.22
CA PHE A 190 -4.43 7.92 0.61
C PHE A 190 -4.77 9.31 1.16
N SER A 191 -4.63 9.54 2.48
CA SER A 191 -4.86 10.87 3.07
C SER A 191 -3.97 11.93 2.42
N THR A 192 -2.68 11.63 2.25
CA THR A 192 -1.72 12.53 1.60
C THR A 192 -2.09 12.74 0.12
N MET A 193 -2.35 11.65 -0.62
CA MET A 193 -2.58 11.74 -2.06
C MET A 193 -3.91 12.41 -2.43
N LEU A 194 -4.97 12.18 -1.66
CA LEU A 194 -6.23 12.89 -1.86
C LEU A 194 -6.06 14.40 -1.68
N LYS A 195 -5.35 14.81 -0.62
CA LYS A 195 -5.06 16.23 -0.36
C LYS A 195 -4.19 16.83 -1.48
N LYS A 196 -3.12 16.13 -1.86
CA LYS A 196 -2.22 16.57 -2.95
C LYS A 196 -2.94 16.76 -4.27
N ASN A 197 -3.83 15.84 -4.62
CA ASN A 197 -4.58 15.86 -5.88
C ASN A 197 -5.84 16.75 -5.82
N GLY A 198 -6.10 17.43 -4.71
CA GLY A 198 -7.21 18.38 -4.57
C GLY A 198 -8.58 17.70 -4.50
N VAL A 199 -8.67 16.45 -4.05
CA VAL A 199 -9.96 15.78 -3.81
C VAL A 199 -10.68 16.44 -2.64
N LYS A 200 -11.94 16.80 -2.85
CA LYS A 200 -12.79 17.33 -1.78
C LYS A 200 -13.40 16.18 -0.99
N VAL A 201 -12.96 16.00 0.24
CA VAL A 201 -13.45 14.93 1.13
C VAL A 201 -14.50 15.46 2.09
N HIS A 202 -15.66 14.83 2.09
CA HIS A 202 -16.81 15.15 2.95
C HIS A 202 -17.05 13.99 3.92
N LEU A 203 -16.51 14.09 5.14
CA LEU A 203 -16.73 13.14 6.22
C LEU A 203 -18.08 13.42 6.93
N ASN A 204 -18.56 12.43 7.70
CA ASN A 204 -19.86 12.48 8.39
C ASN A 204 -21.02 12.82 7.46
N LYS A 205 -20.90 12.44 6.18
CA LYS A 205 -21.89 12.74 5.14
C LYS A 205 -22.43 11.46 4.50
N LYS A 206 -23.50 10.93 5.08
CA LYS A 206 -24.27 9.84 4.45
C LYS A 206 -25.11 10.45 3.32
N VAL A 207 -24.68 10.20 2.10
CA VAL A 207 -25.33 10.75 0.88
C VAL A 207 -26.60 9.96 0.58
N GLN A 208 -27.68 10.71 0.26
CA GLN A 208 -28.92 10.16 -0.28
C GLN A 208 -29.01 10.45 -1.79
N PRO A 209 -29.75 9.66 -2.57
CA PRO A 209 -29.89 9.91 -4.01
C PRO A 209 -30.30 11.35 -4.36
N ILE A 210 -31.18 11.94 -3.57
CA ILE A 210 -31.64 13.33 -3.77
C ILE A 210 -30.52 14.36 -3.62
N ASP A 211 -29.53 14.11 -2.77
CA ASP A 211 -28.38 15.00 -2.59
C ASP A 211 -27.52 15.10 -3.87
N LEU A 212 -27.50 14.02 -4.65
CA LEU A 212 -26.73 13.93 -5.90
C LEU A 212 -27.51 14.47 -7.10
N MET A 213 -28.84 14.28 -7.12
CA MET A 213 -29.69 14.78 -8.21
C MET A 213 -29.71 16.29 -8.32
N ASN A 214 -29.54 16.99 -7.19
CA ASN A 214 -29.52 18.45 -7.13
C ASN A 214 -28.16 19.05 -7.55
N LYS A 215 -27.12 18.25 -7.66
CA LYS A 215 -25.79 18.64 -8.11
C LYS A 215 -25.53 18.04 -9.51
N LYS A 216 -24.92 18.82 -10.39
CA LYS A 216 -24.55 18.35 -11.73
C LYS A 216 -23.21 17.61 -11.66
N TYR A 217 -23.24 16.33 -11.32
CA TYR A 217 -22.11 15.44 -11.51
C TYR A 217 -22.20 14.79 -12.88
N ASP A 218 -21.05 14.70 -13.56
CA ASP A 218 -20.96 13.97 -14.84
C ASP A 218 -20.97 12.45 -14.61
N GLU A 219 -20.42 12.00 -13.47
CA GLU A 219 -20.36 10.59 -13.08
C GLU A 219 -20.56 10.44 -11.57
N ILE A 220 -21.18 9.31 -11.18
CA ILE A 220 -21.35 8.93 -9.78
C ILE A 220 -20.78 7.53 -9.61
N ILE A 221 -19.81 7.39 -8.71
CA ILE A 221 -19.16 6.12 -8.39
C ILE A 221 -19.66 5.65 -7.03
N VAL A 222 -20.30 4.48 -7.00
CA VAL A 222 -20.80 3.87 -5.77
C VAL A 222 -19.79 2.84 -5.27
N SER A 223 -19.17 3.09 -4.13
CA SER A 223 -18.13 2.26 -3.49
C SER A 223 -18.40 2.06 -1.99
N THR A 224 -19.69 1.90 -1.63
CA THR A 224 -20.15 1.83 -0.25
C THR A 224 -19.78 0.53 0.48
N GLY A 225 -19.18 -0.43 -0.22
CA GLY A 225 -18.71 -1.68 0.35
C GLY A 225 -19.83 -2.65 0.72
N VAL A 226 -19.55 -3.47 1.72
CA VAL A 226 -20.44 -4.53 2.20
C VAL A 226 -20.58 -4.46 3.71
N TYR A 227 -21.68 -4.97 4.24
CA TYR A 227 -21.88 -5.20 5.67
C TYR A 227 -21.52 -6.64 6.02
N PRO A 228 -20.90 -6.89 7.18
CA PRO A 228 -20.72 -8.24 7.70
C PRO A 228 -22.06 -8.94 7.81
N ARG A 229 -22.10 -10.23 7.47
CA ARG A 229 -23.28 -11.06 7.71
C ARG A 229 -23.43 -11.28 9.22
N SER A 230 -24.61 -11.02 9.76
CA SER A 230 -24.95 -11.43 11.12
C SER A 230 -25.01 -12.96 11.20
N LEU A 231 -24.53 -13.48 12.33
CA LEU A 231 -24.68 -14.90 12.64
C LEU A 231 -26.04 -15.10 13.33
N ASP A 232 -26.86 -15.98 12.77
CA ASP A 232 -28.15 -16.35 13.38
C ASP A 232 -27.95 -17.60 14.28
N ILE A 233 -27.23 -17.37 15.37
CA ILE A 233 -26.97 -18.40 16.40
C ILE A 233 -27.27 -17.84 17.79
N PRO A 234 -27.81 -18.64 18.74
CA PRO A 234 -28.08 -18.17 20.07
C PRO A 234 -26.84 -17.62 20.76
N GLY A 235 -26.92 -16.39 21.30
CA GLY A 235 -25.81 -15.70 21.98
C GLY A 235 -24.87 -14.92 21.07
N SER A 236 -25.28 -14.64 19.82
CA SER A 236 -24.50 -13.78 18.90
C SER A 236 -24.85 -12.30 19.00
N ASP A 237 -25.73 -11.91 19.88
CA ASP A 237 -26.20 -10.53 20.13
C ASP A 237 -25.16 -9.69 20.88
#